data_e0b56c7790cd759ad78f837bed1e96f4
#
_entry.id   e0b56c7790cd759ad78f837bed1e96f4
#
_cell.length_a   1.000
_cell.length_b   1.000
_cell.length_c   1.000
_cell.angle_alpha   90.00
_cell.angle_beta   90.00
_cell.angle_gamma   90.00
#
_symmetry.space_group_name_H-M   'P 1'
#
loop_
_entity.id
_entity.type
_entity.pdbx_description
1 polymer ?
#
loop_
_entity_poly.entity_id
_entity_poly.type
_entity_poly.pdbx_seq_one_letter_code
_entity_poly.pdbx_strand_id
1 'polypeptide(L)'
;MKKHTIYSPFIALFLFLFIGTATAQNIFYIDLNNRKDDQFHITLIPEKLTEKNKVFQFAATAPGTYEIMDIGRFVRSFKAFDNNGNEIPSKQISTNQWELADPVRTVKIEYKMADIVDTPVKEHRIYPMCATSFEDDHALINGHCVFGYFHGMQKTPIKIKLEYPSGWMIGTALDKDNDGFYSARDFDHVVDSPIEAGILTKASMVVENMNVNV
;
A
#
# COMPACT_ATOMS: atom_id res chain seq x y z
N MET A 1 -79.06 -9.31 5.97
CA MET A 1 -77.98 -8.57 5.31
C MET A 1 -76.70 -8.69 6.17
N LYS A 2 -75.74 -9.56 5.80
CA LYS A 2 -74.43 -9.69 6.49
C LYS A 2 -73.38 -8.84 5.76
N LYS A 3 -72.85 -7.85 6.46
CA LYS A 3 -71.75 -7.01 5.94
C LYS A 3 -70.41 -7.79 6.07
N HIS A 4 -69.79 -8.10 4.97
CA HIS A 4 -68.40 -8.62 4.93
C HIS A 4 -67.42 -7.46 4.95
N THR A 5 -66.71 -7.34 6.04
CA THR A 5 -65.53 -6.41 6.14
C THR A 5 -64.29 -7.07 5.56
N ILE A 6 -63.78 -6.52 4.47
CA ILE A 6 -62.56 -6.98 3.82
C ILE A 6 -61.40 -6.28 4.52
N TYR A 7 -60.56 -7.04 5.26
CA TYR A 7 -59.27 -6.56 5.76
C TYR A 7 -58.25 -6.70 4.66
N SER A 8 -57.74 -5.57 4.19
CA SER A 8 -56.57 -5.52 3.28
C SER A 8 -55.27 -5.62 4.11
N PRO A 9 -54.41 -6.60 3.89
CA PRO A 9 -53.12 -6.63 4.56
C PRO A 9 -52.19 -5.64 3.89
N PHE A 10 -51.83 -4.57 4.60
CA PHE A 10 -50.73 -3.68 4.25
C PHE A 10 -49.41 -4.45 4.43
N ILE A 11 -48.81 -4.96 3.34
CA ILE A 11 -47.49 -5.52 3.34
C ILE A 11 -46.51 -4.34 3.32
N ALA A 12 -45.95 -4.00 4.49
CA ALA A 12 -44.86 -3.07 4.61
C ALA A 12 -43.57 -3.76 4.08
N LEU A 13 -43.18 -3.43 2.86
CA LEU A 13 -41.92 -3.87 2.26
C LEU A 13 -40.78 -3.07 2.92
N PHE A 14 -40.11 -3.67 3.91
CA PHE A 14 -38.90 -3.12 4.51
C PHE A 14 -37.75 -3.32 3.52
N LEU A 15 -37.44 -2.28 2.75
CA LEU A 15 -36.22 -2.22 1.92
C LEU A 15 -35.03 -2.00 2.86
N PHE A 16 -34.30 -3.06 3.23
CA PHE A 16 -33.01 -2.97 3.88
C PHE A 16 -31.99 -2.44 2.85
N LEU A 17 -31.76 -1.13 2.83
CA LEU A 17 -30.60 -0.54 2.18
C LEU A 17 -29.35 -0.98 2.95
N PHE A 18 -28.66 -1.99 2.46
CA PHE A 18 -27.27 -2.26 2.85
C PHE A 18 -26.42 -1.09 2.35
N ILE A 19 -26.28 -0.06 3.16
CA ILE A 19 -25.24 0.96 2.95
C ILE A 19 -23.93 0.30 3.37
N GLY A 20 -23.26 -0.35 2.42
CA GLY A 20 -21.89 -0.74 2.61
C GLY A 20 -21.08 0.53 2.89
N THR A 21 -20.56 0.68 4.10
CA THR A 21 -19.59 1.73 4.41
C THR A 21 -18.32 1.40 3.64
N ALA A 22 -18.13 2.03 2.48
CA ALA A 22 -16.82 2.05 1.84
C ALA A 22 -15.88 2.78 2.81
N THR A 23 -15.03 2.02 3.50
CA THR A 23 -13.99 2.63 4.34
C THR A 23 -12.97 3.29 3.41
N ALA A 24 -12.79 4.56 3.64
CA ALA A 24 -11.79 5.38 3.02
C ALA A 24 -10.40 4.75 3.22
N GLN A 25 -9.68 4.39 2.14
CA GLN A 25 -8.40 3.68 2.22
C GLN A 25 -7.53 3.88 0.98
N ASN A 26 -6.22 3.82 1.16
CA ASN A 26 -5.26 3.73 0.07
C ASN A 26 -5.04 2.26 -0.29
N ILE A 27 -5.01 1.90 -1.57
CA ILE A 27 -4.78 0.52 -2.01
C ILE A 27 -3.50 0.48 -2.84
N PHE A 28 -2.52 -0.29 -2.38
CA PHE A 28 -1.28 -0.54 -3.10
C PHE A 28 -1.31 -1.92 -3.74
N TYR A 29 -0.90 -1.98 -5.00
CA TYR A 29 -0.61 -3.21 -5.72
C TYR A 29 0.89 -3.25 -6.01
N ILE A 30 1.53 -4.37 -5.73
CA ILE A 30 2.96 -4.60 -5.99
C ILE A 30 3.10 -5.90 -6.77
N ASP A 31 3.69 -5.82 -7.95
CA ASP A 31 4.01 -6.98 -8.78
C ASP A 31 5.44 -7.43 -8.53
N LEU A 32 5.58 -8.61 -7.90
CA LEU A 32 6.86 -9.27 -7.62
C LEU A 32 7.20 -10.35 -8.67
N ASN A 33 6.42 -10.48 -9.76
CA ASN A 33 6.72 -11.43 -10.83
C ASN A 33 7.70 -10.84 -11.87
N ASN A 34 7.69 -9.51 -12.06
CA ASN A 34 8.56 -8.84 -13.03
C ASN A 34 9.82 -8.27 -12.36
N ARG A 35 10.91 -9.05 -12.38
CA ARG A 35 12.20 -8.70 -11.78
C ARG A 35 13.26 -8.23 -12.77
N LYS A 36 12.90 -8.09 -14.06
CA LYS A 36 13.86 -7.87 -15.14
C LYS A 36 14.62 -6.54 -15.07
N ASP A 37 14.03 -5.53 -14.46
CA ASP A 37 14.60 -4.20 -14.34
C ASP A 37 15.09 -3.87 -12.92
N ASP A 38 15.09 -4.89 -12.03
CA ASP A 38 15.53 -4.76 -10.64
C ASP A 38 14.83 -3.61 -9.89
N GLN A 39 13.51 -3.51 -10.11
CA GLN A 39 12.67 -2.47 -9.59
C GLN A 39 11.33 -3.01 -9.10
N PHE A 40 10.88 -2.53 -7.97
CA PHE A 40 9.50 -2.72 -7.56
C PHE A 40 8.57 -1.88 -8.43
N HIS A 41 7.52 -2.49 -8.94
CA HIS A 41 6.47 -1.82 -9.70
C HIS A 41 5.25 -1.65 -8.79
N ILE A 42 4.94 -0.41 -8.46
CA ILE A 42 3.88 -0.09 -7.51
C ILE A 42 2.77 0.70 -8.19
N THR A 43 1.54 0.24 -8.00
CA THR A 43 0.32 0.98 -8.35
C THR A 43 -0.42 1.34 -7.08
N LEU A 44 -0.67 2.61 -6.86
CA LEU A 44 -1.51 3.14 -5.79
C LEU A 44 -2.85 3.61 -6.35
N ILE A 45 -3.93 3.11 -5.80
CA ILE A 45 -5.26 3.69 -5.90
C ILE A 45 -5.50 4.48 -4.62
N PRO A 46 -5.34 5.80 -4.64
CA PRO A 46 -5.49 6.61 -3.45
C PRO A 46 -6.97 6.71 -3.05
N GLU A 47 -7.21 6.92 -1.76
CA GLU A 47 -8.46 7.51 -1.31
C GLU A 47 -8.74 8.80 -2.09
N LYS A 48 -10.01 9.21 -2.14
CA LYS A 48 -10.41 10.44 -2.84
C LYS A 48 -9.61 11.65 -2.35
N LEU A 49 -8.77 12.17 -3.24
CA LEU A 49 -7.94 13.34 -2.97
C LEU A 49 -8.74 14.64 -3.04
N THR A 50 -8.26 15.64 -2.33
CA THR A 50 -8.74 17.02 -2.35
C THR A 50 -7.62 17.97 -2.78
N GLU A 51 -7.92 19.24 -3.03
CA GLU A 51 -6.91 20.27 -3.35
C GLU A 51 -5.80 20.40 -2.29
N LYS A 52 -6.06 19.94 -1.06
CA LYS A 52 -5.07 19.95 0.04
C LYS A 52 -4.06 18.81 -0.05
N ASN A 53 -4.38 17.74 -0.80
CA ASN A 53 -3.58 16.52 -0.89
C ASN A 53 -2.74 16.49 -2.18
N LYS A 54 -2.20 17.61 -2.61
CA LYS A 54 -1.48 17.69 -3.89
C LYS A 54 -0.03 17.18 -3.85
N VAL A 55 0.54 17.00 -2.66
CA VAL A 55 1.92 16.53 -2.51
C VAL A 55 1.94 15.08 -2.06
N PHE A 56 2.53 14.22 -2.88
CA PHE A 56 2.88 12.84 -2.53
C PHE A 56 4.31 12.82 -2.01
N GLN A 57 4.56 12.07 -0.94
CA GLN A 57 5.85 12.06 -0.26
C GLN A 57 6.32 10.65 0.07
N PHE A 58 7.63 10.41 -0.12
CA PHE A 58 8.37 9.29 0.44
C PHE A 58 9.08 9.71 1.72
N ALA A 59 9.44 8.74 2.56
CA ALA A 59 10.11 8.99 3.83
C ALA A 59 11.51 9.58 3.61
N ALA A 60 11.87 10.59 4.38
CA ALA A 60 13.26 11.07 4.47
C ALA A 60 14.07 10.23 5.46
N THR A 61 13.41 9.69 6.48
CA THR A 61 14.00 8.82 7.50
C THR A 61 12.92 7.88 8.05
N ALA A 62 13.31 6.83 8.76
CA ALA A 62 12.40 5.97 9.49
C ALA A 62 12.81 5.93 10.98
N PRO A 63 11.85 5.72 11.91
CA PRO A 63 12.16 5.56 13.32
C PRO A 63 13.23 4.49 13.56
N GLY A 64 14.18 4.77 14.46
CA GLY A 64 15.25 3.82 14.81
C GLY A 64 16.44 3.75 13.86
N THR A 65 16.40 4.43 12.70
CA THR A 65 17.51 4.39 11.73
C THR A 65 18.59 5.44 12.00
N TYR A 66 18.26 6.53 12.69
CA TYR A 66 19.16 7.65 13.07
C TYR A 66 19.89 8.29 11.88
N GLU A 67 19.43 8.08 10.66
CA GLU A 67 20.04 8.60 9.44
C GLU A 67 19.00 9.22 8.51
N ILE A 68 19.48 10.11 7.63
CA ILE A 68 18.68 10.62 6.52
C ILE A 68 18.84 9.64 5.36
N MET A 69 17.75 8.98 5.01
CA MET A 69 17.75 7.98 3.93
C MET A 69 17.34 8.59 2.60
N ASP A 70 16.45 9.61 2.62
CA ASP A 70 15.92 10.27 1.42
C ASP A 70 15.43 9.28 0.35
N ILE A 71 14.45 8.46 0.74
CA ILE A 71 13.97 7.33 -0.07
C ILE A 71 13.52 7.74 -1.47
N GLY A 72 13.00 8.95 -1.64
CA GLY A 72 12.60 9.47 -2.95
C GLY A 72 13.71 9.47 -4.01
N ARG A 73 15.00 9.44 -3.63
CA ARG A 73 16.14 9.33 -4.57
C ARG A 73 16.20 7.99 -5.30
N PHE A 74 15.52 6.97 -4.78
CA PHE A 74 15.45 5.64 -5.40
C PHE A 74 14.23 5.46 -6.31
N VAL A 75 13.34 6.46 -6.40
CA VAL A 75 12.21 6.47 -7.35
C VAL A 75 12.77 6.63 -8.77
N ARG A 76 12.45 5.68 -9.65
CA ARG A 76 12.91 5.67 -11.05
C ARG A 76 11.90 6.27 -12.01
N SER A 77 10.62 6.19 -11.67
CA SER A 77 9.53 6.84 -12.40
C SER A 77 8.38 7.15 -11.46
N PHE A 78 7.62 8.19 -11.76
CA PHE A 78 6.42 8.56 -11.02
C PHE A 78 5.40 9.15 -12.00
N LYS A 79 4.20 8.60 -12.06
CA LYS A 79 3.11 9.02 -12.96
C LYS A 79 1.79 8.99 -12.22
N ALA A 80 0.95 9.99 -12.48
CA ALA A 80 -0.40 10.08 -11.96
C ALA A 80 -1.41 10.05 -13.11
N PHE A 81 -2.61 9.49 -12.88
CA PHE A 81 -3.61 9.30 -13.92
C PHE A 81 -5.02 9.67 -13.44
N ASP A 82 -5.84 10.16 -14.35
CA ASP A 82 -7.27 10.35 -14.15
C ASP A 82 -8.06 9.07 -14.44
N ASN A 83 -9.38 9.10 -14.22
CA ASN A 83 -10.29 7.95 -14.43
C ASN A 83 -10.43 7.50 -15.90
N ASN A 84 -9.98 8.32 -16.85
CA ASN A 84 -9.95 8.00 -18.28
C ASN A 84 -8.59 7.41 -18.71
N GLY A 85 -7.63 7.30 -17.77
CA GLY A 85 -6.27 6.86 -18.06
C GLY A 85 -5.36 7.93 -18.64
N ASN A 86 -5.78 9.20 -18.66
CA ASN A 86 -4.91 10.28 -19.10
C ASN A 86 -3.91 10.62 -17.98
N GLU A 87 -2.67 10.85 -18.36
CA GLU A 87 -1.62 11.25 -17.42
C GLU A 87 -1.88 12.67 -16.89
N ILE A 88 -1.86 12.81 -15.56
CA ILE A 88 -1.92 14.10 -14.87
C ILE A 88 -0.48 14.54 -14.61
N PRO A 89 -0.10 15.75 -15.05
CA PRO A 89 1.25 16.24 -14.84
C PRO A 89 1.63 16.26 -13.37
N SER A 90 2.83 15.76 -13.08
CA SER A 90 3.44 15.78 -11.75
C SER A 90 4.84 16.34 -11.84
N LYS A 91 5.29 17.01 -10.78
CA LYS A 91 6.62 17.61 -10.70
C LYS A 91 7.29 17.20 -9.40
N GLN A 92 8.50 16.65 -9.49
CA GLN A 92 9.34 16.48 -8.31
C GLN A 92 9.77 17.85 -7.79
N ILE A 93 9.38 18.18 -6.57
CA ILE A 93 9.63 19.47 -5.93
C ILE A 93 10.73 19.41 -4.86
N SER A 94 11.06 18.22 -4.39
CA SER A 94 12.22 17.94 -3.52
C SER A 94 12.66 16.49 -3.75
N THR A 95 13.73 16.04 -3.08
CA THR A 95 14.19 14.65 -3.18
C THR A 95 13.07 13.65 -2.91
N ASN A 96 12.19 13.94 -1.93
CA ASN A 96 11.17 12.99 -1.47
C ASN A 96 9.74 13.34 -1.90
N GLN A 97 9.52 14.43 -2.67
CA GLN A 97 8.17 14.97 -2.87
C GLN A 97 7.84 15.20 -4.34
N TRP A 98 6.62 14.80 -4.73
CA TRP A 98 6.01 15.04 -6.04
C TRP A 98 4.71 15.81 -5.88
N GLU A 99 4.61 16.96 -6.55
CA GLU A 99 3.41 17.78 -6.60
C GLU A 99 2.57 17.40 -7.83
N LEU A 100 1.30 17.10 -7.63
CA LEU A 100 0.31 16.83 -8.68
C LEU A 100 -0.31 18.14 -9.17
N ALA A 101 -0.47 18.28 -10.48
CA ALA A 101 -1.14 19.45 -11.05
C ALA A 101 -2.67 19.46 -10.75
N ASP A 102 -3.28 18.28 -10.62
CA ASP A 102 -4.71 18.12 -10.33
C ASP A 102 -4.96 16.91 -9.44
N PRO A 103 -4.86 17.06 -8.10
CA PRO A 103 -5.08 15.95 -7.17
C PRO A 103 -6.52 15.45 -7.20
N VAL A 104 -7.52 16.34 -7.40
CA VAL A 104 -8.95 15.98 -7.36
C VAL A 104 -9.31 15.00 -8.47
N ARG A 105 -8.68 15.11 -9.64
CA ARG A 105 -8.87 14.20 -10.76
C ARG A 105 -7.97 12.97 -10.70
N THR A 106 -6.96 12.94 -9.83
CA THR A 106 -6.04 11.82 -9.71
C THR A 106 -6.72 10.64 -9.02
N VAL A 107 -6.80 9.50 -9.71
CA VAL A 107 -7.38 8.26 -9.18
C VAL A 107 -6.38 7.11 -9.14
N LYS A 108 -5.22 7.26 -9.78
CA LYS A 108 -4.17 6.24 -9.82
C LYS A 108 -2.80 6.90 -9.88
N ILE A 109 -1.84 6.30 -9.15
CA ILE A 109 -0.43 6.62 -9.26
C ILE A 109 0.33 5.34 -9.57
N GLU A 110 1.28 5.42 -10.48
CA GLU A 110 2.23 4.37 -10.79
C GLU A 110 3.64 4.89 -10.53
N TYR A 111 4.44 4.15 -9.81
CA TYR A 111 5.84 4.47 -9.63
C TYR A 111 6.69 3.21 -9.55
N LYS A 112 7.97 3.39 -9.84
CA LYS A 112 8.98 2.34 -9.72
C LYS A 112 9.98 2.72 -8.66
N MET A 113 10.27 1.78 -7.77
CA MET A 113 11.29 1.91 -6.73
C MET A 113 12.44 0.95 -7.04
N ALA A 114 13.66 1.45 -7.04
CA ALA A 114 14.84 0.61 -7.24
C ALA A 114 15.01 -0.37 -6.07
N ASP A 115 15.68 -1.48 -6.34
CA ASP A 115 16.34 -2.22 -5.28
C ASP A 115 17.37 -1.30 -4.59
N ILE A 116 17.18 -1.10 -3.29
CA ILE A 116 18.02 -0.16 -2.53
C ILE A 116 19.32 -0.83 -2.12
N VAL A 117 19.31 -2.14 -1.84
CA VAL A 117 20.50 -2.89 -1.46
C VAL A 117 21.52 -2.86 -2.58
N ASP A 118 21.08 -3.05 -3.82
CA ASP A 118 21.95 -3.11 -5.00
C ASP A 118 22.21 -1.76 -5.65
N THR A 119 21.49 -0.71 -5.24
CA THR A 119 21.71 0.63 -5.79
C THR A 119 22.94 1.28 -5.18
N PRO A 120 24.03 1.55 -5.96
CA PRO A 120 25.20 2.24 -5.45
C PRO A 120 24.89 3.66 -5.00
N VAL A 121 25.23 4.00 -3.76
CA VAL A 121 25.10 5.35 -3.22
C VAL A 121 26.45 5.82 -2.64
N LYS A 122 26.79 7.09 -2.87
CA LYS A 122 28.04 7.69 -2.36
C LYS A 122 27.88 8.24 -0.95
N GLU A 123 26.71 8.81 -0.67
CA GLU A 123 26.39 9.49 0.59
C GLU A 123 25.11 8.90 1.17
N HIS A 124 24.94 9.01 2.49
CA HIS A 124 23.75 8.52 3.21
C HIS A 124 23.41 7.07 2.83
N ARG A 125 24.37 6.16 3.09
CA ARG A 125 24.18 4.73 2.85
C ARG A 125 23.03 4.23 3.70
N ILE A 126 22.10 3.50 3.08
CA ILE A 126 21.06 2.79 3.81
C ILE A 126 21.61 1.45 4.26
N TYR A 127 21.50 1.15 5.56
CA TYR A 127 21.90 -0.15 6.08
C TYR A 127 20.98 -1.25 5.50
N PRO A 128 21.50 -2.43 5.16
CA PRO A 128 20.70 -3.53 4.59
C PRO A 128 19.42 -3.84 5.39
N MET A 129 19.49 -3.81 6.74
CA MET A 129 18.33 -4.03 7.60
C MET A 129 17.21 -2.99 7.46
N CYS A 130 17.51 -1.81 6.90
CA CYS A 130 16.56 -0.73 6.68
C CYS A 130 16.22 -0.54 5.20
N ALA A 131 16.90 -1.28 4.31
CA ALA A 131 16.72 -1.20 2.86
C ALA A 131 15.61 -2.14 2.39
N THR A 132 15.21 -1.99 1.15
CA THR A 132 14.39 -2.98 0.43
C THR A 132 15.26 -3.71 -0.57
N SER A 133 14.98 -5.00 -0.81
CA SER A 133 15.70 -5.82 -1.76
C SER A 133 14.76 -6.66 -2.60
N PHE A 134 15.14 -6.95 -3.85
CA PHE A 134 14.31 -7.66 -4.82
C PHE A 134 15.13 -8.66 -5.62
N GLU A 135 15.28 -9.87 -5.09
CA GLU A 135 16.11 -10.93 -5.61
C GLU A 135 15.32 -11.97 -6.43
N ASP A 136 16.02 -12.92 -7.01
CA ASP A 136 15.40 -14.00 -7.82
C ASP A 136 14.52 -14.93 -6.99
N ASP A 137 14.83 -15.15 -5.72
CA ASP A 137 14.18 -16.11 -4.84
C ASP A 137 13.44 -15.45 -3.65
N HIS A 138 13.62 -14.15 -3.43
CA HIS A 138 12.93 -13.42 -2.37
C HIS A 138 12.81 -11.92 -2.66
N ALA A 139 11.98 -11.23 -1.88
CA ALA A 139 11.88 -9.78 -1.82
C ALA A 139 11.63 -9.34 -0.38
N LEU A 140 12.44 -8.41 0.12
CA LEU A 140 12.22 -7.73 1.39
C LEU A 140 11.62 -6.35 1.14
N ILE A 141 10.44 -6.10 1.66
CA ILE A 141 9.73 -4.83 1.57
C ILE A 141 9.71 -4.18 2.94
N ASN A 142 10.63 -3.26 3.20
CA ASN A 142 10.56 -2.34 4.31
C ASN A 142 9.59 -1.20 3.95
N GLY A 143 8.52 -1.03 4.73
CA GLY A 143 7.40 -0.16 4.35
C GLY A 143 7.80 1.28 4.01
N HIS A 144 8.73 1.87 4.77
CA HIS A 144 9.24 3.22 4.51
C HIS A 144 10.03 3.34 3.21
N CYS A 145 10.56 2.23 2.67
CA CYS A 145 11.32 2.21 1.41
C CYS A 145 10.43 2.11 0.17
N VAL A 146 9.24 1.55 0.31
CA VAL A 146 8.39 1.22 -0.85
C VAL A 146 7.14 2.09 -0.89
N PHE A 147 6.51 2.35 0.26
CA PHE A 147 5.26 3.10 0.31
C PHE A 147 5.51 4.59 0.54
N GLY A 148 4.74 5.41 -0.17
CA GLY A 148 4.62 6.83 0.10
C GLY A 148 3.20 7.19 0.55
N TYR A 149 2.98 8.44 0.86
CA TYR A 149 1.69 8.95 1.31
C TYR A 149 1.45 10.38 0.82
N PHE A 150 0.21 10.80 0.74
CA PHE A 150 -0.15 12.20 0.53
C PHE A 150 -0.07 12.99 1.84
N HIS A 151 0.37 14.25 1.75
CA HIS A 151 0.36 15.15 2.89
C HIS A 151 -1.04 15.21 3.52
N GLY A 152 -1.10 15.06 4.84
CA GLY A 152 -2.34 15.04 5.62
C GLY A 152 -3.10 13.71 5.59
N MET A 153 -2.59 12.68 4.89
CA MET A 153 -3.24 11.37 4.76
C MET A 153 -2.43 10.22 5.39
N GLN A 154 -1.47 10.50 6.27
CA GLN A 154 -0.66 9.48 6.93
C GLN A 154 -1.47 8.50 7.78
N LYS A 155 -2.64 8.96 8.27
CA LYS A 155 -3.55 8.15 9.08
C LYS A 155 -4.65 7.43 8.27
N THR A 156 -4.61 7.57 6.94
CA THR A 156 -5.53 6.81 6.07
C THR A 156 -5.17 5.33 6.09
N PRO A 157 -6.14 4.42 6.30
CA PRO A 157 -5.92 2.99 6.23
C PRO A 157 -5.32 2.55 4.89
N ILE A 158 -4.50 1.52 4.94
CA ILE A 158 -3.77 1.01 3.77
C ILE A 158 -4.16 -0.46 3.55
N LYS A 159 -4.43 -0.81 2.30
CA LYS A 159 -4.49 -2.20 1.83
C LYS A 159 -3.37 -2.46 0.83
N ILE A 160 -2.78 -3.64 0.90
CA ILE A 160 -1.67 -4.05 0.04
C ILE A 160 -2.04 -5.37 -0.63
N LYS A 161 -2.00 -5.40 -1.95
CA LYS A 161 -2.10 -6.61 -2.75
C LYS A 161 -0.73 -6.93 -3.32
N LEU A 162 -0.24 -8.12 -3.06
CA LEU A 162 1.01 -8.63 -3.62
C LEU A 162 0.69 -9.66 -4.69
N GLU A 163 1.27 -9.51 -5.86
CA GLU A 163 1.32 -10.52 -6.91
C GLU A 163 2.73 -11.10 -6.93
N TYR A 164 2.88 -12.41 -6.73
CA TYR A 164 4.18 -13.04 -6.54
C TYR A 164 4.24 -14.43 -7.17
N PRO A 165 5.44 -14.95 -7.48
CA PRO A 165 5.61 -16.25 -8.12
C PRO A 165 4.98 -17.40 -7.34
N SER A 166 4.50 -18.41 -8.08
CA SER A 166 4.00 -19.64 -7.48
C SER A 166 5.11 -20.29 -6.63
N GLY A 167 4.76 -20.75 -5.43
CA GLY A 167 5.69 -21.35 -4.48
C GLY A 167 6.33 -20.37 -3.50
N TRP A 168 6.18 -19.08 -3.70
CA TRP A 168 6.56 -18.10 -2.68
C TRP A 168 5.55 -18.04 -1.55
N MET A 169 6.04 -17.72 -0.36
CA MET A 169 5.24 -17.45 0.84
C MET A 169 5.45 -16.00 1.26
N ILE A 170 4.51 -15.48 2.05
CA ILE A 170 4.60 -14.14 2.63
C ILE A 170 4.71 -14.25 4.15
N GLY A 171 5.75 -13.62 4.71
CA GLY A 171 5.94 -13.39 6.13
C GLY A 171 5.74 -11.90 6.44
N THR A 172 4.79 -11.58 7.31
CA THR A 172 4.54 -10.21 7.79
C THR A 172 3.67 -10.22 9.04
N ALA A 173 3.70 -9.13 9.81
CA ALA A 173 2.80 -8.91 10.94
C ALA A 173 1.41 -8.40 10.53
N LEU A 174 1.20 -8.05 9.25
CA LEU A 174 -0.08 -7.55 8.75
C LEU A 174 -1.12 -8.66 8.61
N ASP A 175 -2.37 -8.36 8.96
CA ASP A 175 -3.48 -9.27 8.76
C ASP A 175 -3.87 -9.37 7.28
N LYS A 176 -4.08 -10.61 6.80
CA LYS A 176 -4.53 -10.90 5.44
C LYS A 176 -6.03 -11.19 5.44
N ASP A 177 -6.80 -10.48 4.60
CA ASP A 177 -8.22 -10.74 4.41
C ASP A 177 -8.50 -11.89 3.41
N ASN A 178 -9.79 -12.26 3.26
CA ASN A 178 -10.22 -13.35 2.38
C ASN A 178 -9.99 -13.05 0.89
N ASP A 179 -9.89 -11.77 0.50
CA ASP A 179 -9.61 -11.32 -0.86
C ASP A 179 -8.10 -11.25 -1.14
N GLY A 180 -7.30 -11.58 -0.12
CA GLY A 180 -5.85 -11.66 -0.19
C GLY A 180 -5.14 -10.31 -0.08
N PHE A 181 -5.80 -9.30 0.49
CA PHE A 181 -5.16 -8.03 0.83
C PHE A 181 -4.58 -8.09 2.25
N TYR A 182 -3.42 -7.51 2.43
CA TYR A 182 -2.84 -7.22 3.72
C TYR A 182 -3.28 -5.83 4.17
N SER A 183 -3.63 -5.67 5.45
CA SER A 183 -4.23 -4.44 5.98
C SER A 183 -3.36 -3.78 7.03
N ALA A 184 -3.10 -2.48 6.86
CA ALA A 184 -2.46 -1.63 7.86
C ALA A 184 -3.41 -0.49 8.26
N ARG A 185 -3.38 -0.10 9.53
CA ARG A 185 -4.22 0.97 10.07
C ARG A 185 -3.88 2.34 9.49
N ASP A 186 -2.60 2.54 9.20
CA ASP A 186 -2.02 3.80 8.72
C ASP A 186 -0.59 3.58 8.20
N PHE A 187 0.07 4.65 7.77
CA PHE A 187 1.44 4.61 7.26
C PHE A 187 2.44 4.11 8.33
N ASP A 188 2.31 4.53 9.59
CA ASP A 188 3.21 4.08 10.66
C ASP A 188 3.12 2.58 10.85
N HIS A 189 1.89 2.01 10.81
CA HIS A 189 1.70 0.57 10.96
C HIS A 189 2.32 -0.24 9.80
N VAL A 190 2.28 0.27 8.56
CA VAL A 190 2.96 -0.42 7.45
C VAL A 190 4.47 -0.32 7.55
N VAL A 191 5.00 0.78 8.08
CA VAL A 191 6.44 0.95 8.35
C VAL A 191 6.93 -0.03 9.41
N ASP A 192 6.12 -0.26 10.45
CA ASP A 192 6.43 -1.18 11.56
C ASP A 192 6.19 -2.66 11.20
N SER A 193 5.73 -2.95 9.99
CA SER A 193 5.35 -4.30 9.54
C SER A 193 6.05 -4.66 8.23
N PRO A 194 7.36 -4.97 8.25
CA PRO A 194 8.07 -5.43 7.06
C PRO A 194 7.39 -6.64 6.44
N ILE A 195 7.54 -6.78 5.12
CA ILE A 195 7.01 -7.91 4.37
C ILE A 195 8.18 -8.65 3.74
N GLU A 196 8.31 -9.93 4.09
CA GLU A 196 9.21 -10.86 3.41
C GLU A 196 8.39 -11.73 2.46
N ALA A 197 8.80 -11.80 1.20
CA ALA A 197 8.16 -12.63 0.19
C ALA A 197 9.22 -13.52 -0.46
N GLY A 198 9.01 -14.86 -0.52
CA GLY A 198 10.03 -15.72 -1.10
C GLY A 198 9.81 -17.20 -0.86
N ILE A 199 10.85 -17.99 -1.16
CA ILE A 199 10.92 -19.42 -0.83
C ILE A 199 11.30 -19.56 0.64
N LEU A 200 10.31 -19.39 1.50
CA LEU A 200 10.52 -19.36 2.95
C LEU A 200 10.31 -20.73 3.61
N THR A 201 10.97 -20.96 4.73
CA THR A 201 10.71 -22.09 5.61
C THR A 201 9.97 -21.58 6.85
N LYS A 202 8.83 -22.20 7.16
CA LYS A 202 8.02 -21.82 8.32
C LYS A 202 8.24 -22.78 9.48
N ALA A 203 8.59 -22.25 10.65
CA ALA A 203 8.49 -22.96 11.91
C ALA A 203 7.35 -22.36 12.77
N SER A 204 6.68 -23.20 13.56
CA SER A 204 5.60 -22.77 14.44
C SER A 204 5.80 -23.35 15.84
N MET A 205 5.54 -22.54 16.86
CA MET A 205 5.55 -22.97 18.26
C MET A 205 4.38 -22.32 19.01
N VAL A 206 4.00 -22.93 20.10
CA VAL A 206 3.01 -22.36 21.02
C VAL A 206 3.74 -21.82 22.25
N VAL A 207 3.58 -20.54 22.54
CA VAL A 207 4.12 -19.87 23.73
C VAL A 207 2.94 -19.26 24.48
N GLU A 208 2.72 -19.66 25.71
CA GLU A 208 1.63 -19.14 26.58
C GLU A 208 0.25 -19.09 25.88
N ASN A 209 -0.12 -20.16 25.16
CA ASN A 209 -1.34 -20.28 24.36
C ASN A 209 -1.41 -19.39 23.10
N MET A 210 -0.32 -18.75 22.70
CA MET A 210 -0.20 -18.02 21.43
C MET A 210 0.58 -18.85 20.41
N ASN A 211 0.06 -18.91 19.16
CA ASN A 211 0.82 -19.47 18.06
C ASN A 211 1.84 -18.45 17.57
N VAL A 212 3.12 -18.78 17.68
CA VAL A 212 4.22 -18.00 17.12
C VAL A 212 4.70 -18.68 15.86
N ASN A 213 4.72 -17.95 14.75
CA ASN A 213 5.24 -18.41 13.46
C ASN A 213 6.53 -17.63 13.16
N VAL A 214 7.55 -18.35 12.72
CA VAL A 214 8.87 -17.82 12.33
C VAL A 214 9.24 -18.36 10.96
#